data_df47ae2b8e9cad4a6c6b985e8c96aba7
#
_entry.id   df47ae2b8e9cad4a6c6b985e8c96aba7
#
_cell.length_a   1.000
_cell.length_b   1.000
_cell.length_c   1.000
_cell.angle_alpha   90.00
_cell.angle_beta   90.00
_cell.angle_gamma   90.00
#
_symmetry.space_group_name_H-M   'P 1'
#
loop_
_entity.id
_entity.type
_entity.pdbx_description
1 polymer ?
#
loop_
_entity_poly.entity_id
_entity_poly.type
_entity_poly.pdbx_seq_one_letter_code
_entity_poly.pdbx_strand_id
1 'polypeptide(L)'
;MLKKLFYSVMLTTSLLSGQVNHSNKIDLLIAQDLKSKKLEMPKKSSDDVFVRRAFLDIVGRIPTYEESYEFRKYNDRDALIDYLVNTQGYNESMFNFYADILRLQKQLGGRTSAETYITWVREQIKKNVPYNKLVKDILTAQGTIFTNPAVGYFLRDEGMLLDNVSNTFQGFAGMDVSCAQCHDHPFDDWSQMEYYEMSAFFTTVDTRATDKAESKHYNKLREEARASDTAKTTKRAANDIRNFYQQGYRNKVDSNLKKKLALPHDYKYKDADPGEIVTAVTPVGSRVK
;
A
#
# COMPACT_ATOMS: atom_id res chain seq x y z
N MET A 1 29.60 21.49 -2.05
CA MET A 1 28.14 21.57 -1.85
C MET A 1 27.69 20.94 -0.51
N LEU A 2 28.20 19.78 -0.10
CA LEU A 2 27.86 19.14 1.19
C LEU A 2 28.08 20.02 2.43
N LYS A 3 29.14 20.83 2.48
CA LYS A 3 29.43 21.72 3.63
C LYS A 3 28.31 22.71 4.00
N LYS A 4 27.58 23.21 3.02
CA LYS A 4 26.48 24.18 3.27
C LYS A 4 25.19 23.51 3.72
N LEU A 5 24.96 22.24 3.36
CA LEU A 5 23.79 21.48 3.77
C LEU A 5 23.84 21.09 5.25
N PHE A 6 25.01 20.67 5.74
CA PHE A 6 25.18 20.29 7.16
C PHE A 6 24.98 21.48 8.10
N TYR A 7 25.42 22.68 7.72
CA TYR A 7 25.22 23.89 8.55
C TYR A 7 23.78 24.43 8.54
N SER A 8 23.03 24.22 7.45
CA SER A 8 21.64 24.68 7.36
C SER A 8 20.66 23.86 8.20
N VAL A 9 20.96 22.59 8.43
CA VAL A 9 20.14 21.70 9.27
C VAL A 9 20.37 21.95 10.77
N MET A 10 21.57 22.35 11.16
CA MET A 10 21.87 22.65 12.58
C MET A 10 21.15 23.89 13.14
N LEU A 11 20.70 24.83 12.30
CA LEU A 11 20.08 26.07 12.80
C LEU A 11 18.55 25.98 12.99
N THR A 12 17.90 24.91 12.56
CA THR A 12 16.43 24.76 12.65
C THR A 12 15.95 23.77 13.72
N THR A 13 16.83 23.05 14.38
CA THR A 13 16.47 21.98 15.35
C THR A 13 16.22 22.43 16.78
N SER A 14 16.33 23.73 17.11
CA SER A 14 16.20 24.21 18.50
C SER A 14 14.76 24.48 18.98
N LEU A 15 13.70 24.12 18.22
CA LEU A 15 12.31 24.45 18.59
C LEU A 15 11.35 23.25 18.70
N LEU A 16 11.85 22.01 18.75
CA LEU A 16 11.02 20.80 18.91
C LEU A 16 11.32 20.05 20.21
N SER A 17 11.39 20.74 21.33
CA SER A 17 11.43 20.14 22.66
C SER A 17 10.00 19.84 23.15
N GLY A 18 9.50 18.65 22.85
CA GLY A 18 8.18 18.22 23.33
C GLY A 18 7.78 16.81 22.90
N GLN A 19 8.53 16.16 22.04
CA GLN A 19 8.25 14.76 21.69
C GLN A 19 8.77 13.84 22.79
N VAL A 20 7.86 13.10 23.42
CA VAL A 20 8.22 11.97 24.30
C VAL A 20 9.14 11.05 23.49
N ASN A 21 10.40 10.95 23.90
CA ASN A 21 11.36 10.10 23.21
C ASN A 21 10.98 8.63 23.43
N HIS A 22 10.19 8.09 22.51
CA HIS A 22 9.70 6.71 22.57
C HIS A 22 10.85 5.68 22.56
N SER A 23 12.00 6.00 21.99
CA SER A 23 13.19 5.14 22.01
C SER A 23 13.71 4.94 23.45
N ASN A 24 13.73 5.97 24.28
CA ASN A 24 14.13 5.85 25.67
C ASN A 24 13.21 4.90 26.47
N LYS A 25 11.93 4.87 26.16
CA LYS A 25 10.99 3.95 26.80
C LYS A 25 11.25 2.50 26.39
N ILE A 26 11.55 2.25 25.13
CA ILE A 26 11.93 0.92 24.62
C ILE A 26 13.22 0.46 25.27
N ASP A 27 14.24 1.34 25.31
CA ASP A 27 15.54 1.04 25.94
C ASP A 27 15.38 0.71 27.42
N LEU A 28 14.52 1.42 28.16
CA LEU A 28 14.20 1.11 29.55
C LEU A 28 13.56 -0.27 29.73
N LEU A 29 12.62 -0.63 28.86
CA LEU A 29 11.97 -1.95 28.90
C LEU A 29 12.97 -3.07 28.61
N ILE A 30 13.83 -2.89 27.61
CA ILE A 30 14.90 -3.83 27.27
C ILE A 30 15.88 -3.97 28.45
N ALA A 31 16.30 -2.85 29.06
CA ALA A 31 17.19 -2.87 30.22
C ALA A 31 16.57 -3.60 31.41
N GLN A 32 15.27 -3.43 31.67
CA GLN A 32 14.56 -4.14 32.73
C GLN A 32 14.49 -5.66 32.45
N ASP A 33 14.19 -6.05 31.22
CA ASP A 33 14.14 -7.46 30.80
C ASP A 33 15.52 -8.13 30.95
N LEU A 34 16.58 -7.50 30.44
CA LEU A 34 17.95 -7.99 30.58
C LEU A 34 18.35 -8.15 32.05
N LYS A 35 18.02 -7.15 32.88
CA LYS A 35 18.27 -7.21 34.34
C LYS A 35 17.56 -8.37 35.01
N SER A 36 16.28 -8.62 34.62
CA SER A 36 15.49 -9.75 35.14
C SER A 36 16.12 -11.10 34.80
N LYS A 37 16.76 -11.19 33.64
CA LYS A 37 17.46 -12.37 33.13
C LYS A 37 18.90 -12.47 33.56
N LYS A 38 19.41 -11.54 34.42
CA LYS A 38 20.81 -11.39 34.86
C LYS A 38 21.80 -11.27 33.69
N LEU A 39 21.37 -10.61 32.61
CA LEU A 39 22.18 -10.30 31.43
C LEU A 39 22.63 -8.85 31.48
N GLU A 40 23.84 -8.59 30.97
CA GLU A 40 24.38 -7.25 30.84
C GLU A 40 23.92 -6.61 29.51
N MET A 41 23.73 -5.28 29.53
CA MET A 41 23.47 -4.52 28.33
C MET A 41 24.69 -4.61 27.40
N PRO A 42 24.53 -4.96 26.12
CA PRO A 42 25.65 -5.03 25.18
C PRO A 42 26.29 -3.64 25.00
N LYS A 43 27.60 -3.62 24.77
CA LYS A 43 28.34 -2.39 24.47
C LYS A 43 27.81 -1.74 23.18
N LYS A 44 27.83 -0.42 23.12
CA LYS A 44 27.52 0.31 21.88
C LYS A 44 28.40 -0.18 20.72
N SER A 45 27.82 -0.36 19.55
CA SER A 45 28.58 -0.69 18.33
C SER A 45 29.64 0.36 18.01
N SER A 46 30.72 -0.04 17.35
CA SER A 46 31.69 0.92 16.81
C SER A 46 31.01 1.84 15.76
N ASP A 47 31.64 3.00 15.53
CA ASP A 47 31.10 4.00 14.60
C ASP A 47 31.06 3.48 13.15
N ASP A 48 32.00 2.65 12.74
CA ASP A 48 31.99 2.01 11.41
C ASP A 48 30.81 1.02 11.25
N VAL A 49 30.49 0.28 12.30
CA VAL A 49 29.32 -0.60 12.31
C VAL A 49 28.03 0.22 12.33
N PHE A 50 27.99 1.29 13.12
CA PHE A 50 26.83 2.16 13.22
C PHE A 50 26.51 2.83 11.86
N VAL A 51 27.48 3.48 11.23
CA VAL A 51 27.27 4.18 9.97
C VAL A 51 26.78 3.21 8.87
N ARG A 52 27.39 2.02 8.80
CA ARG A 52 26.95 1.00 7.85
C ARG A 52 25.49 0.58 8.08
N ARG A 53 25.09 0.33 9.35
CA ARG A 53 23.71 -0.03 9.69
C ARG A 53 22.74 1.11 9.41
N ALA A 54 23.05 2.33 9.83
CA ALA A 54 22.20 3.49 9.57
C ALA A 54 21.91 3.68 8.08
N PHE A 55 22.92 3.55 7.21
CA PHE A 55 22.69 3.62 5.77
C PHE A 55 21.86 2.46 5.22
N LEU A 56 22.11 1.23 5.68
CA LEU A 56 21.34 0.06 5.24
C LEU A 56 19.88 0.16 5.67
N ASP A 57 19.62 0.53 6.92
CA ASP A 57 18.28 0.54 7.49
C ASP A 57 17.45 1.73 6.99
N ILE A 58 18.07 2.90 6.76
CA ILE A 58 17.36 4.13 6.39
C ILE A 58 17.32 4.31 4.87
N VAL A 59 18.46 4.09 4.19
CA VAL A 59 18.61 4.41 2.75
C VAL A 59 18.61 3.16 1.86
N GLY A 60 18.72 1.96 2.46
CA GLY A 60 18.70 0.69 1.73
C GLY A 60 20.01 0.36 1.00
N ARG A 61 21.11 1.07 1.28
CA ARG A 61 22.44 0.83 0.69
C ARG A 61 23.55 1.04 1.70
N ILE A 62 24.74 0.55 1.38
CA ILE A 62 25.95 0.89 2.18
C ILE A 62 26.37 2.34 1.92
N PRO A 63 27.05 2.99 2.89
CA PRO A 63 27.64 4.30 2.69
C PRO A 63 28.78 4.25 1.66
N THR A 64 29.01 5.35 0.96
CA THR A 64 30.25 5.52 0.17
C THR A 64 31.43 5.77 1.09
N TYR A 65 32.64 5.74 0.50
CA TYR A 65 33.86 6.09 1.26
C TYR A 65 33.78 7.52 1.80
N GLU A 66 33.33 8.47 0.98
CA GLU A 66 33.21 9.88 1.34
C GLU A 66 32.18 10.08 2.46
N GLU A 67 31.04 9.42 2.40
CA GLU A 67 30.01 9.47 3.44
C GLU A 67 30.54 8.92 4.77
N SER A 68 31.25 7.80 4.74
CA SER A 68 31.88 7.21 5.93
C SER A 68 33.00 8.09 6.49
N TYR A 69 33.79 8.73 5.62
CA TYR A 69 34.85 9.64 6.01
C TYR A 69 34.31 10.90 6.66
N GLU A 70 33.29 11.53 6.08
CA GLU A 70 32.66 12.73 6.66
C GLU A 70 32.00 12.41 8.01
N PHE A 71 31.35 11.25 8.15
CA PHE A 71 30.80 10.84 9.45
C PHE A 71 31.89 10.74 10.51
N ARG A 72 33.03 10.07 10.24
CA ARG A 72 34.14 9.94 11.20
C ARG A 72 34.69 11.29 11.65
N LYS A 73 34.62 12.29 10.77
CA LYS A 73 35.12 13.64 11.08
C LYS A 73 34.23 14.37 12.07
N TYR A 74 32.93 14.23 11.98
CA TYR A 74 31.95 14.92 12.84
C TYR A 74 31.47 14.04 13.99
N ASN A 75 31.42 12.74 13.81
CA ASN A 75 31.07 11.69 14.77
C ASN A 75 29.81 11.95 15.57
N ASP A 76 28.76 12.48 14.90
CA ASP A 76 27.44 12.75 15.47
C ASP A 76 26.42 11.78 14.87
N ARG A 77 25.97 10.80 15.67
CA ARG A 77 25.05 9.74 15.25
C ARG A 77 23.65 10.26 15.02
N ASP A 78 23.18 11.18 15.85
CA ASP A 78 21.83 11.74 15.75
C ASP A 78 21.73 12.65 14.51
N ALA A 79 22.74 13.50 14.30
CA ALA A 79 22.81 14.32 13.08
C ALA A 79 22.90 13.48 11.80
N LEU A 80 23.56 12.31 11.82
CA LEU A 80 23.56 11.40 10.68
C LEU A 80 22.16 10.85 10.41
N ILE A 81 21.45 10.38 11.43
CA ILE A 81 20.08 9.87 11.28
C ILE A 81 19.17 10.95 10.72
N ASP A 82 19.18 12.15 11.30
CA ASP A 82 18.39 13.29 10.84
C ASP A 82 18.70 13.67 9.38
N TYR A 83 19.95 13.59 8.98
CA TYR A 83 20.35 13.79 7.60
C TYR A 83 19.74 12.72 6.67
N LEU A 84 19.92 11.43 7.03
CA LEU A 84 19.52 10.31 6.17
C LEU A 84 18.01 10.23 5.94
N VAL A 85 17.19 10.48 6.96
CA VAL A 85 15.71 10.45 6.82
C VAL A 85 15.17 11.59 5.96
N ASN A 86 15.94 12.63 5.71
CA ASN A 86 15.60 13.74 4.83
C ASN A 86 16.17 13.62 3.41
N THR A 87 16.80 12.48 3.07
CA THR A 87 17.37 12.24 1.73
C THR A 87 16.35 11.64 0.77
N GLN A 88 16.62 11.77 -0.53
CA GLN A 88 15.88 11.04 -1.55
C GLN A 88 16.06 9.52 -1.39
N GLY A 89 17.23 9.08 -0.92
CA GLY A 89 17.49 7.66 -0.69
C GLY A 89 16.54 7.05 0.33
N TYR A 90 16.18 7.77 1.39
CA TYR A 90 15.14 7.36 2.32
C TYR A 90 13.78 7.18 1.62
N ASN A 91 13.38 8.15 0.82
CA ASN A 91 12.11 8.07 0.08
C ASN A 91 12.07 6.86 -0.86
N GLU A 92 13.18 6.53 -1.54
CA GLU A 92 13.27 5.34 -2.40
C GLU A 92 13.25 4.04 -1.59
N SER A 93 13.94 3.99 -0.45
CA SER A 93 13.91 2.84 0.46
C SER A 93 12.50 2.58 0.99
N MET A 94 11.83 3.62 1.46
CA MET A 94 10.44 3.54 1.91
C MET A 94 9.48 3.20 0.77
N PHE A 95 9.72 3.70 -0.45
CA PHE A 95 8.93 3.33 -1.61
C PHE A 95 9.03 1.82 -1.90
N ASN A 96 10.23 1.23 -1.85
CA ASN A 96 10.40 -0.22 -2.04
C ASN A 96 9.63 -1.01 -0.98
N PHE A 97 9.71 -0.60 0.29
CA PHE A 97 8.94 -1.22 1.37
C PHE A 97 7.42 -1.15 1.13
N TYR A 98 6.88 0.02 0.78
CA TYR A 98 5.46 0.15 0.47
C TYR A 98 5.07 -0.53 -0.84
N ALA A 99 5.98 -0.60 -1.83
CA ALA A 99 5.74 -1.29 -3.08
C ALA A 99 5.46 -2.78 -2.86
N ASP A 100 6.18 -3.41 -1.94
CA ASP A 100 5.96 -4.82 -1.58
C ASP A 100 4.62 -5.00 -0.86
N ILE A 101 4.31 -4.19 0.15
CA ILE A 101 3.04 -4.26 0.90
C ILE A 101 1.84 -4.02 -0.03
N LEU A 102 1.93 -3.00 -0.88
CA LEU A 102 0.87 -2.64 -1.83
C LEU A 102 0.91 -3.50 -3.10
N ARG A 103 1.88 -4.39 -3.22
CA ARG A 103 2.07 -5.30 -4.35
C ARG A 103 2.07 -4.54 -5.68
N LEU A 104 2.82 -3.43 -5.74
CA LEU A 104 2.85 -2.55 -6.91
C LEU A 104 3.40 -3.29 -8.14
N GLN A 105 2.76 -3.08 -9.27
CA GLN A 105 3.14 -3.64 -10.57
C GLN A 105 3.08 -2.54 -11.62
N LYS A 106 3.82 -2.71 -12.72
CA LYS A 106 3.82 -1.75 -13.85
C LYS A 106 2.47 -1.67 -14.57
N GLN A 107 1.67 -2.73 -14.48
CA GLN A 107 0.35 -2.81 -15.09
C GLN A 107 -0.67 -3.26 -14.04
N LEU A 108 -1.82 -2.63 -14.08
CA LEU A 108 -3.03 -3.00 -13.37
C LEU A 108 -3.92 -3.85 -14.27
N GLY A 109 -5.03 -4.34 -13.72
CA GLY A 109 -6.01 -5.10 -14.48
C GLY A 109 -6.44 -4.45 -15.80
N GLY A 110 -6.69 -5.29 -16.80
CA GLY A 110 -7.08 -4.83 -18.13
C GLY A 110 -6.01 -4.08 -18.92
N ARG A 111 -4.73 -4.25 -18.58
CA ARG A 111 -3.57 -3.55 -19.16
C ARG A 111 -3.53 -2.04 -18.86
N THR A 112 -4.19 -1.60 -17.81
CA THR A 112 -4.09 -0.22 -17.34
C THR A 112 -2.68 0.05 -16.80
N SER A 113 -2.06 1.15 -17.21
CA SER A 113 -0.76 1.55 -16.64
C SER A 113 -0.92 1.88 -15.17
N ALA A 114 -0.01 1.38 -14.34
CA ALA A 114 0.04 1.70 -12.91
C ALA A 114 0.80 2.99 -12.59
N GLU A 115 1.37 3.67 -13.59
CA GLU A 115 2.27 4.80 -13.39
C GLU A 115 1.65 5.91 -12.53
N THR A 116 0.39 6.23 -12.76
CA THR A 116 -0.34 7.24 -11.97
C THR A 116 -0.48 6.83 -10.50
N TYR A 117 -0.76 5.55 -10.24
CA TYR A 117 -0.83 5.01 -8.87
C TYR A 117 0.55 4.96 -8.21
N ILE A 118 1.57 4.50 -8.92
CA ILE A 118 2.95 4.47 -8.44
C ILE A 118 3.44 5.88 -8.07
N THR A 119 3.20 6.85 -8.94
CA THR A 119 3.54 8.26 -8.70
C THR A 119 2.81 8.80 -7.46
N TRP A 120 1.53 8.50 -7.30
CA TRP A 120 0.76 8.88 -6.13
C TRP A 120 1.35 8.28 -4.83
N VAL A 121 1.71 7.00 -4.81
CA VAL A 121 2.36 6.36 -3.65
C VAL A 121 3.67 7.05 -3.30
N ARG A 122 4.52 7.34 -4.29
CA ARG A 122 5.78 8.09 -4.09
C ARG A 122 5.54 9.46 -3.47
N GLU A 123 4.50 10.17 -3.91
CA GLU A 123 4.13 11.45 -3.33
C GLU A 123 3.63 11.36 -1.88
N GLN A 124 2.84 10.32 -1.54
CA GLN A 124 2.41 10.12 -0.16
C GLN A 124 3.61 9.88 0.78
N ILE A 125 4.59 9.09 0.34
CA ILE A 125 5.82 8.83 1.08
C ILE A 125 6.63 10.13 1.23
N LYS A 126 6.87 10.87 0.14
CA LYS A 126 7.60 12.13 0.17
C LYS A 126 6.94 13.17 1.09
N LYS A 127 5.62 13.19 1.18
CA LYS A 127 4.83 14.06 2.08
C LYS A 127 4.78 13.51 3.50
N ASN A 128 5.39 12.37 3.78
CA ASN A 128 5.33 11.66 5.07
C ASN A 128 3.90 11.54 5.60
N VAL A 129 2.96 11.13 4.73
CA VAL A 129 1.55 10.97 5.10
C VAL A 129 1.43 9.88 6.17
N PRO A 130 0.73 10.12 7.29
CA PRO A 130 0.54 9.11 8.32
C PRO A 130 -0.07 7.82 7.78
N TYR A 131 0.43 6.67 8.24
CA TYR A 131 0.03 5.36 7.74
C TYR A 131 -1.48 5.12 7.78
N ASN A 132 -2.14 5.47 8.90
CA ASN A 132 -3.58 5.35 9.04
C ASN A 132 -4.36 6.19 8.01
N LYS A 133 -3.84 7.37 7.64
CA LYS A 133 -4.43 8.20 6.61
C LYS A 133 -4.21 7.58 5.23
N LEU A 134 -3.00 7.10 4.93
CA LEU A 134 -2.69 6.42 3.67
C LEU A 134 -3.62 5.22 3.44
N VAL A 135 -3.76 4.34 4.45
CA VAL A 135 -4.64 3.17 4.38
C VAL A 135 -6.10 3.58 4.20
N LYS A 136 -6.56 4.59 4.94
CA LYS A 136 -7.92 5.13 4.79
C LYS A 136 -8.14 5.66 3.36
N ASP A 137 -7.23 6.47 2.84
CA ASP A 137 -7.34 7.04 1.49
C ASP A 137 -7.39 5.94 0.41
N ILE A 138 -6.65 4.83 0.60
CA ILE A 138 -6.69 3.65 -0.27
C ILE A 138 -8.04 2.94 -0.16
N LEU A 139 -8.46 2.56 1.04
CA LEU A 139 -9.66 1.72 1.24
C LEU A 139 -10.97 2.45 0.94
N THR A 140 -10.98 3.78 0.97
CA THR A 140 -12.15 4.59 0.63
C THR A 140 -12.06 5.22 -0.76
N ALA A 141 -11.06 4.82 -1.58
CA ALA A 141 -10.85 5.39 -2.90
C ALA A 141 -11.99 5.05 -3.86
N GLN A 142 -12.45 6.05 -4.60
CA GLN A 142 -13.48 5.95 -5.63
C GLN A 142 -13.08 6.73 -6.87
N GLY A 143 -13.66 6.38 -8.01
CA GLY A 143 -13.40 7.01 -9.29
C GLY A 143 -12.48 6.22 -10.18
N THR A 144 -11.86 6.88 -11.14
CA THR A 144 -10.87 6.31 -12.06
C THR A 144 -9.45 6.56 -11.57
N ILE A 145 -8.47 5.87 -12.14
CA ILE A 145 -7.05 6.09 -11.80
C ILE A 145 -6.56 7.52 -12.09
N PHE A 146 -7.23 8.24 -12.98
CA PHE A 146 -6.89 9.63 -13.31
C PHE A 146 -7.54 10.64 -12.37
N THR A 147 -8.73 10.32 -11.83
CA THR A 147 -9.43 11.20 -10.87
C THR A 147 -9.02 10.94 -9.43
N ASN A 148 -8.69 9.69 -9.12
CA ASN A 148 -8.22 9.26 -7.81
C ASN A 148 -7.22 8.10 -7.95
N PRO A 149 -5.93 8.36 -8.00
CA PRO A 149 -4.91 7.33 -8.20
C PRO A 149 -4.94 6.18 -7.19
N ALA A 150 -5.42 6.42 -5.97
CA ALA A 150 -5.50 5.41 -4.92
C ALA A 150 -6.38 4.20 -5.29
N VAL A 151 -7.33 4.34 -6.25
CA VAL A 151 -8.12 3.22 -6.79
C VAL A 151 -7.25 2.15 -7.45
N GLY A 152 -6.01 2.48 -7.80
CA GLY A 152 -5.04 1.54 -8.35
C GLY A 152 -4.85 0.30 -7.48
N TYR A 153 -5.06 0.42 -6.18
CA TYR A 153 -5.03 -0.71 -5.22
C TYR A 153 -6.07 -1.78 -5.58
N PHE A 154 -7.31 -1.37 -5.84
CA PHE A 154 -8.38 -2.30 -6.22
C PHE A 154 -8.28 -2.78 -7.67
N LEU A 155 -7.84 -1.90 -8.58
CA LEU A 155 -7.66 -2.25 -9.99
C LEU A 155 -6.58 -3.31 -10.20
N ARG A 156 -5.64 -3.40 -9.27
CA ARG A 156 -4.56 -4.38 -9.31
C ARG A 156 -5.09 -5.82 -9.30
N ASP A 157 -6.12 -6.12 -8.53
CA ASP A 157 -6.69 -7.46 -8.38
C ASP A 157 -7.79 -7.78 -9.42
N GLU A 158 -7.96 -6.96 -10.45
CA GLU A 158 -8.86 -7.18 -11.60
C GLU A 158 -10.33 -7.47 -11.25
N GLY A 159 -10.77 -7.07 -10.06
CA GLY A 159 -12.10 -7.36 -9.54
C GLY A 159 -12.25 -8.73 -8.89
N MET A 160 -11.16 -9.43 -8.60
CA MET A 160 -11.14 -10.59 -7.73
C MET A 160 -11.33 -10.14 -6.28
N LEU A 161 -12.60 -10.07 -5.88
CA LEU A 161 -13.01 -9.48 -4.60
C LEU A 161 -12.38 -10.20 -3.41
N LEU A 162 -12.46 -11.53 -3.38
CA LEU A 162 -11.96 -12.35 -2.26
C LEU A 162 -10.43 -12.22 -2.11
N ASP A 163 -9.69 -12.26 -3.22
CA ASP A 163 -8.24 -12.06 -3.19
C ASP A 163 -7.88 -10.65 -2.69
N ASN A 164 -8.64 -9.63 -3.09
CA ASN A 164 -8.43 -8.28 -2.62
C ASN A 164 -8.63 -8.16 -1.10
N VAL A 165 -9.65 -8.84 -0.55
CA VAL A 165 -9.90 -8.92 0.90
C VAL A 165 -8.71 -9.56 1.62
N SER A 166 -8.30 -10.76 1.22
CA SER A 166 -7.15 -11.47 1.82
C SER A 166 -5.89 -10.62 1.81
N ASN A 167 -5.59 -10.00 0.67
CA ASN A 167 -4.44 -9.11 0.51
C ASN A 167 -4.54 -7.83 1.37
N THR A 168 -5.75 -7.31 1.58
CA THR A 168 -6.00 -6.16 2.44
C THR A 168 -5.72 -6.49 3.89
N PHE A 169 -6.20 -7.64 4.37
CA PHE A 169 -5.93 -8.08 5.74
C PHE A 169 -4.46 -8.37 5.97
N GLN A 170 -3.82 -9.07 5.04
CA GLN A 170 -2.40 -9.37 5.13
C GLN A 170 -1.54 -8.10 5.12
N GLY A 171 -1.81 -7.17 4.20
CA GLY A 171 -0.99 -5.97 4.03
C GLY A 171 -1.22 -4.90 5.10
N PHE A 172 -2.43 -4.74 5.61
CA PHE A 172 -2.77 -3.64 6.50
C PHE A 172 -3.05 -4.05 7.95
N ALA A 173 -3.49 -5.30 8.16
CA ALA A 173 -3.77 -5.82 9.49
C ALA A 173 -2.77 -6.90 9.96
N GLY A 174 -1.86 -7.36 9.08
CA GLY A 174 -0.89 -8.41 9.40
C GLY A 174 -1.54 -9.78 9.64
N MET A 175 -2.73 -10.00 9.08
CA MET A 175 -3.53 -11.20 9.29
C MET A 175 -3.66 -11.97 7.97
N ASP A 176 -3.24 -13.23 7.94
CA ASP A 176 -3.48 -14.11 6.79
C ASP A 176 -4.81 -14.82 6.97
N VAL A 177 -5.83 -14.30 6.32
CA VAL A 177 -7.20 -14.86 6.35
C VAL A 177 -7.53 -15.66 5.09
N SER A 178 -6.58 -15.90 4.22
CA SER A 178 -6.81 -16.52 2.91
C SER A 178 -7.38 -17.95 2.99
N CYS A 179 -7.01 -18.73 4.01
CA CYS A 179 -7.54 -20.06 4.24
C CYS A 179 -9.06 -20.04 4.49
N ALA A 180 -9.56 -18.96 5.14
CA ALA A 180 -10.98 -18.83 5.45
C ALA A 180 -11.87 -18.58 4.21
N GLN A 181 -11.29 -18.39 3.04
CA GLN A 181 -12.02 -18.35 1.78
C GLN A 181 -12.71 -19.70 1.44
N CYS A 182 -12.08 -20.81 1.79
CA CYS A 182 -12.55 -22.16 1.42
C CYS A 182 -13.04 -23.01 2.59
N HIS A 183 -12.56 -22.76 3.81
CA HIS A 183 -12.93 -23.47 5.04
C HIS A 183 -12.52 -22.62 6.24
N ASP A 184 -13.02 -22.96 7.45
CA ASP A 184 -12.58 -22.32 8.68
C ASP A 184 -11.06 -22.36 8.79
N HIS A 185 -10.48 -21.27 9.28
CA HIS A 185 -9.02 -21.13 9.33
C HIS A 185 -8.42 -22.22 10.26
N PRO A 186 -7.40 -22.99 9.80
CA PRO A 186 -6.93 -24.17 10.55
C PRO A 186 -6.09 -23.82 11.78
N PHE A 187 -5.58 -22.60 11.90
CA PHE A 187 -4.64 -22.18 12.94
C PHE A 187 -5.05 -20.89 13.66
N ASP A 188 -6.20 -20.31 13.30
CA ASP A 188 -6.71 -19.06 13.87
C ASP A 188 -8.24 -19.16 13.98
N ASP A 189 -8.87 -18.28 14.77
CA ASP A 189 -10.31 -18.29 15.07
C ASP A 189 -11.19 -17.67 13.96
N TRP A 190 -10.73 -17.66 12.69
CA TRP A 190 -11.51 -17.16 11.56
C TRP A 190 -12.37 -18.27 10.95
N SER A 191 -13.70 -18.10 10.99
CA SER A 191 -14.61 -18.95 10.24
C SER A 191 -14.72 -18.52 8.77
N GLN A 192 -15.16 -19.44 7.90
CA GLN A 192 -15.48 -19.13 6.53
C GLN A 192 -16.61 -18.06 6.46
N MET A 193 -17.61 -18.15 7.34
CA MET A 193 -18.70 -17.15 7.41
C MET A 193 -18.16 -15.75 7.68
N GLU A 194 -17.33 -15.56 8.71
CA GLU A 194 -16.76 -14.26 9.06
C GLU A 194 -15.90 -13.68 7.92
N TYR A 195 -15.19 -14.53 7.17
CA TYR A 195 -14.46 -14.11 5.99
C TYR A 195 -15.40 -13.54 4.91
N TYR A 196 -16.52 -14.20 4.64
CA TYR A 196 -17.52 -13.73 3.66
C TYR A 196 -18.27 -12.49 4.15
N GLU A 197 -18.59 -12.38 5.43
CA GLU A 197 -19.18 -11.18 6.06
C GLU A 197 -18.26 -9.97 5.89
N MET A 198 -16.97 -10.13 6.13
CA MET A 198 -15.97 -9.10 5.87
C MET A 198 -15.83 -8.78 4.39
N SER A 199 -15.86 -9.80 3.54
CA SER A 199 -15.78 -9.63 2.10
C SER A 199 -16.98 -8.87 1.53
N ALA A 200 -18.13 -8.93 2.18
CA ALA A 200 -19.32 -8.20 1.75
C ALA A 200 -19.14 -6.66 1.77
N PHE A 201 -18.21 -6.10 2.57
CA PHE A 201 -17.85 -4.69 2.50
C PHE A 201 -17.19 -4.31 1.16
N PHE A 202 -16.51 -5.24 0.51
CA PHE A 202 -15.80 -5.01 -0.74
C PHE A 202 -16.68 -5.18 -1.98
N THR A 203 -17.92 -5.60 -1.83
CA THR A 203 -18.88 -5.76 -2.96
C THR A 203 -19.23 -4.44 -3.62
N THR A 204 -18.96 -3.32 -2.96
CA THR A 204 -19.11 -1.97 -3.51
C THR A 204 -18.02 -1.61 -4.52
N VAL A 205 -16.95 -2.42 -4.63
CA VAL A 205 -15.87 -2.22 -5.59
C VAL A 205 -16.23 -2.89 -6.91
N ASP A 206 -16.47 -2.11 -7.96
CA ASP A 206 -16.61 -2.61 -9.32
C ASP A 206 -15.53 -2.06 -10.23
N THR A 207 -14.57 -2.89 -10.56
CA THR A 207 -13.47 -2.55 -11.47
C THR A 207 -13.83 -2.65 -12.94
N ARG A 208 -15.07 -3.02 -13.26
CA ARG A 208 -15.58 -3.20 -14.64
C ARG A 208 -16.89 -2.47 -14.88
N ALA A 209 -17.19 -1.46 -14.09
CA ALA A 209 -18.41 -0.68 -14.25
C ALA A 209 -18.51 -0.14 -15.69
N THR A 210 -19.56 -0.55 -16.40
CA THR A 210 -19.88 -0.03 -17.73
C THR A 210 -21.04 0.94 -17.61
N ASP A 211 -20.76 2.22 -17.71
CA ASP A 211 -21.79 3.19 -17.98
C ASP A 211 -22.27 3.04 -19.43
N LYS A 212 -23.60 2.91 -19.62
CA LYS A 212 -24.17 2.76 -20.96
C LYS A 212 -23.94 3.98 -21.84
N ALA A 213 -23.92 5.18 -21.26
CA ALA A 213 -23.67 6.43 -21.99
C ALA A 213 -22.21 6.52 -22.43
N GLU A 214 -21.27 6.19 -21.53
CA GLU A 214 -19.85 6.13 -21.83
C GLU A 214 -19.55 5.07 -22.89
N SER A 215 -20.17 3.88 -22.79
CA SER A 215 -20.04 2.82 -23.79
C SER A 215 -20.56 3.24 -25.16
N LYS A 216 -21.65 3.99 -25.21
CA LYS A 216 -22.21 4.53 -26.47
C LYS A 216 -21.26 5.54 -27.09
N HIS A 217 -20.71 6.44 -26.28
CA HIS A 217 -19.72 7.42 -26.75
C HIS A 217 -18.44 6.76 -27.28
N TYR A 218 -17.92 5.78 -26.56
CA TYR A 218 -16.77 4.98 -27.01
C TYR A 218 -17.03 4.27 -28.35
N ASN A 219 -18.19 3.62 -28.49
CA ASN A 219 -18.54 2.94 -29.73
C ASN A 219 -18.63 3.91 -30.90
N LYS A 220 -19.21 5.09 -30.70
CA LYS A 220 -19.26 6.15 -31.72
C LYS A 220 -17.84 6.58 -32.16
N LEU A 221 -16.96 6.91 -31.23
CA LEU A 221 -15.56 7.27 -31.54
C LEU A 221 -14.85 6.15 -32.30
N ARG A 222 -15.10 4.90 -31.95
CA ARG A 222 -14.51 3.74 -32.64
C ARG A 222 -15.04 3.56 -34.06
N GLU A 223 -16.31 3.85 -34.31
CA GLU A 223 -16.90 3.82 -35.63
C GLU A 223 -16.36 4.97 -36.49
N GLU A 224 -16.29 6.18 -35.98
CA GLU A 224 -15.68 7.34 -36.64
C GLU A 224 -14.22 7.07 -37.02
N ALA A 225 -13.42 6.51 -36.10
CA ALA A 225 -12.03 6.14 -36.38
C ALA A 225 -11.92 5.06 -37.49
N ARG A 226 -12.89 4.14 -37.58
CA ARG A 226 -12.94 3.12 -38.63
C ARG A 226 -13.35 3.66 -39.98
N ALA A 227 -14.15 4.71 -40.01
CA ALA A 227 -14.63 5.33 -41.25
C ALA A 227 -13.59 6.28 -41.89
N SER A 228 -12.57 6.68 -41.13
CA SER A 228 -11.76 7.85 -41.51
C SER A 228 -10.47 7.57 -42.29
N ASP A 229 -9.96 6.30 -42.45
CA ASP A 229 -8.73 6.13 -43.23
C ASP A 229 -8.22 4.68 -43.44
N THR A 230 -7.04 4.56 -44.08
CA THR A 230 -6.33 3.32 -44.42
C THR A 230 -6.22 2.31 -43.29
N ALA A 231 -6.27 1.01 -43.60
CA ALA A 231 -6.40 -0.10 -42.64
C ALA A 231 -5.34 -0.09 -41.50
N LYS A 232 -4.18 0.50 -41.71
CA LYS A 232 -3.07 0.54 -40.73
C LYS A 232 -3.28 1.65 -39.69
N THR A 233 -3.67 2.82 -40.12
CA THR A 233 -3.98 4.00 -39.27
C THR A 233 -5.24 3.75 -38.45
N THR A 234 -6.26 3.14 -39.07
CA THR A 234 -7.53 2.75 -38.40
C THR A 234 -7.31 1.77 -37.26
N LYS A 235 -6.44 0.74 -37.44
CA LYS A 235 -6.15 -0.24 -36.40
C LYS A 235 -5.45 0.40 -35.19
N ARG A 236 -4.52 1.32 -35.44
CA ARG A 236 -3.82 2.05 -34.39
C ARG A 236 -4.76 2.97 -33.61
N ALA A 237 -5.51 3.82 -34.31
CA ALA A 237 -6.48 4.72 -33.72
C ALA A 237 -7.54 3.98 -32.89
N ALA A 238 -8.08 2.86 -33.41
CA ALA A 238 -9.04 2.03 -32.69
C ALA A 238 -8.45 1.41 -31.42
N ASN A 239 -7.17 1.03 -31.41
CA ASN A 239 -6.48 0.54 -30.23
C ASN A 239 -6.23 1.66 -29.21
N ASP A 240 -5.84 2.84 -29.65
CA ASP A 240 -5.59 3.99 -28.78
C ASP A 240 -6.90 4.45 -28.10
N ILE A 241 -8.00 4.53 -28.85
CA ILE A 241 -9.35 4.81 -28.31
C ILE A 241 -9.77 3.74 -27.30
N ARG A 242 -9.53 2.45 -27.62
CA ARG A 242 -9.83 1.35 -26.71
C ARG A 242 -9.04 1.45 -25.41
N ASN A 243 -7.75 1.70 -25.51
CA ASN A 243 -6.86 1.83 -24.35
C ASN A 243 -7.30 3.01 -23.47
N PHE A 244 -7.58 4.15 -24.09
CA PHE A 244 -8.08 5.33 -23.39
C PHE A 244 -9.40 5.07 -22.66
N TYR A 245 -10.35 4.42 -23.34
CA TYR A 245 -11.62 4.04 -22.73
C TYR A 245 -11.45 3.09 -21.54
N GLN A 246 -10.64 2.04 -21.72
CA GLN A 246 -10.37 1.07 -20.66
C GLN A 246 -9.72 1.71 -19.44
N GLN A 247 -8.75 2.59 -19.65
CA GLN A 247 -8.05 3.27 -18.57
C GLN A 247 -8.89 4.36 -17.91
N GLY A 248 -9.63 5.14 -18.69
CA GLY A 248 -10.30 6.34 -18.21
C GLY A 248 -11.70 6.12 -17.65
N TYR A 249 -12.45 5.15 -18.20
CA TYR A 249 -13.88 4.99 -17.91
C TYR A 249 -14.27 3.61 -17.40
N ARG A 250 -13.70 2.55 -17.95
CA ARG A 250 -14.09 1.19 -17.62
C ARG A 250 -13.52 0.70 -16.31
N ASN A 251 -12.29 1.06 -16.02
CA ASN A 251 -11.57 0.65 -14.81
C ASN A 251 -11.75 1.72 -13.73
N LYS A 252 -12.87 1.68 -13.05
CA LYS A 252 -13.17 2.57 -11.92
C LYS A 252 -13.66 1.79 -10.71
N VAL A 253 -13.53 2.38 -9.55
CA VAL A 253 -14.17 1.94 -8.31
C VAL A 253 -15.42 2.78 -8.09
N ASP A 254 -16.56 2.13 -7.91
CA ASP A 254 -17.84 2.78 -7.68
C ASP A 254 -18.57 2.14 -6.49
N SER A 255 -18.64 2.85 -5.38
CA SER A 255 -19.28 2.39 -4.14
C SER A 255 -20.82 2.36 -4.22
N ASN A 256 -21.43 2.94 -5.27
CA ASN A 256 -22.88 2.90 -5.43
C ASN A 256 -23.39 1.57 -6.00
N LEU A 257 -22.48 0.72 -6.46
CA LEU A 257 -22.83 -0.61 -6.97
C LEU A 257 -23.10 -1.55 -5.81
N LYS A 258 -24.36 -1.89 -5.63
CA LYS A 258 -24.80 -2.86 -4.62
C LYS A 258 -24.74 -4.28 -5.21
N LYS A 259 -23.54 -4.87 -5.27
CA LYS A 259 -23.42 -6.29 -5.57
C LYS A 259 -23.70 -7.10 -4.31
N LYS A 260 -24.39 -8.23 -4.46
CA LYS A 260 -24.59 -9.18 -3.38
C LYS A 260 -23.50 -10.23 -3.43
N LEU A 261 -22.91 -10.55 -2.29
CA LEU A 261 -21.99 -11.66 -2.12
C LEU A 261 -22.79 -12.86 -1.61
N ALA A 262 -22.63 -14.00 -2.25
CA ALA A 262 -23.21 -15.26 -1.82
C ALA A 262 -22.12 -16.18 -1.29
N LEU A 263 -22.47 -17.04 -0.34
CA LEU A 263 -21.62 -18.15 0.10
C LEU A 263 -21.32 -19.07 -1.08
N PRO A 264 -20.19 -19.77 -1.07
CA PRO A 264 -19.84 -20.72 -2.13
C PRO A 264 -20.79 -21.92 -2.16
N HIS A 265 -20.91 -22.58 -3.31
CA HIS A 265 -21.80 -23.72 -3.50
C HIS A 265 -21.38 -24.96 -2.68
N ASP A 266 -20.14 -25.02 -2.26
CA ASP A 266 -19.56 -26.07 -1.42
C ASP A 266 -19.47 -25.69 0.06
N TYR A 267 -20.20 -24.64 0.48
CA TYR A 267 -20.32 -24.26 1.89
C TYR A 267 -20.92 -25.40 2.69
N LYS A 268 -20.22 -25.87 3.72
CA LYS A 268 -20.55 -27.12 4.43
C LYS A 268 -20.91 -26.96 5.90
N TYR A 269 -20.89 -25.73 6.42
CA TYR A 269 -21.21 -25.45 7.80
C TYR A 269 -22.72 -25.31 7.99
N LYS A 270 -23.21 -25.49 9.27
CA LYS A 270 -24.65 -25.55 9.58
C LYS A 270 -25.26 -24.18 9.90
N ASP A 271 -24.48 -23.13 9.88
CA ASP A 271 -24.85 -21.76 10.23
C ASP A 271 -25.49 -20.97 9.06
N ALA A 272 -25.39 -21.51 7.81
CA ALA A 272 -26.08 -20.98 6.65
C ALA A 272 -26.15 -22.01 5.51
N ASP A 273 -26.98 -21.71 4.50
CA ASP A 273 -27.09 -22.54 3.29
C ASP A 273 -26.10 -22.13 2.20
N PRO A 274 -25.61 -23.10 1.37
CA PRO A 274 -24.82 -22.79 0.20
C PRO A 274 -25.54 -21.83 -0.73
N GLY A 275 -24.87 -20.77 -1.17
CA GLY A 275 -25.44 -19.73 -2.03
C GLY A 275 -26.27 -18.66 -1.28
N GLU A 276 -26.39 -18.73 0.03
CA GLU A 276 -27.03 -17.69 0.85
C GLU A 276 -26.31 -16.35 0.69
N ILE A 277 -27.07 -15.26 0.67
CA ILE A 277 -26.54 -13.89 0.54
C ILE A 277 -26.03 -13.42 1.90
N VAL A 278 -24.74 -13.06 1.93
CA VAL A 278 -24.08 -12.62 3.15
C VAL A 278 -24.25 -11.11 3.35
N THR A 279 -24.52 -10.73 4.59
CA THR A 279 -24.55 -9.32 5.01
C THR A 279 -23.19 -8.91 5.57
N ALA A 280 -22.76 -7.67 5.29
CA ALA A 280 -21.49 -7.16 5.79
C ALA A 280 -21.53 -6.98 7.31
N VAL A 281 -20.65 -7.66 8.03
CA VAL A 281 -20.47 -7.59 9.47
C VAL A 281 -19.00 -7.31 9.77
N THR A 282 -18.73 -6.40 10.71
CA THR A 282 -17.37 -6.15 11.16
C THR A 282 -17.00 -7.14 12.26
N PRO A 283 -15.81 -7.75 12.22
CA PRO A 283 -15.37 -8.67 13.27
C PRO A 283 -15.04 -7.97 14.59
N VAL A 284 -15.06 -6.63 14.61
CA VAL A 284 -14.79 -5.79 15.77
C VAL A 284 -16.02 -5.81 16.70
N GLY A 285 -16.10 -6.78 17.56
CA GLY A 285 -17.19 -6.92 18.56
C GLY A 285 -17.26 -8.30 19.18
N SER A 286 -16.86 -9.34 18.46
CA SER A 286 -16.87 -10.71 18.95
C SER A 286 -15.50 -11.24 19.40
N ARG A 287 -14.39 -10.54 19.09
CA ARG A 287 -13.02 -11.03 19.31
C ARG A 287 -12.20 -10.29 20.38
N VAL A 288 -12.71 -9.22 20.97
CA VAL A 288 -12.08 -8.62 22.15
C VAL A 288 -12.64 -9.33 23.38
N LYS A 289 -12.11 -10.49 23.69
CA LYS A 289 -12.23 -11.13 24.98
C LYS A 289 -10.91 -11.05 25.72
#